data_59907c735787b41776d174e79ebf2d26
#
_entry.id   59907c735787b41776d174e79ebf2d26
#
_cell.length_a   1.000
_cell.length_b   1.000
_cell.length_c   1.000
_cell.angle_alpha   90.00
_cell.angle_beta   90.00
_cell.angle_gamma   90.00
#
_symmetry.space_group_name_H-M   'P 1'
#
loop_
_entity.id
_entity.type
_entity.pdbx_description
1 polymer ?
#
loop_
_entity_poly.entity_id
_entity_poly.type
_entity_poly.pdbx_seq_one_letter_code
_entity_poly.pdbx_strand_id
1 'polypeptide(L)'
;MIRNKTHKKLSSKGWSRKSPGTRERRVMKKECGRKCFLGPIGESSFPICAKSTCKISPKGIYAAFVRARQYSSITKKSKYGKIATRAKNMLKKRGYYN
;
A
#
# COMPACT_ATOMS: atom_id res chain seq x y z
N MET A 1 8.16 2.39 29.87
CA MET A 1 7.97 2.23 29.18
C MET A 1 7.47 1.96 28.53
N ILE A 2 6.97 1.99 27.93
CA ILE A 2 6.59 1.63 27.18
C ILE A 2 6.30 1.88 26.43
N ARG A 3 6.20 2.11 25.98
CA ARG A 3 6.00 2.37 25.25
C ARG A 3 5.86 2.30 24.14
N ASN A 4 5.87 2.66 23.67
CA ASN A 4 5.92 2.70 22.41
C ASN A 4 5.92 1.48 21.67
N LYS A 5 5.71 0.53 22.17
CA LYS A 5 5.64 -0.69 21.54
C LYS A 5 4.52 -0.85 20.63
N THR A 6 3.45 -0.14 20.84
CA THR A 6 2.30 -0.21 19.98
C THR A 6 2.49 0.56 18.70
N HIS A 7 3.56 1.33 18.63
CA HIS A 7 3.83 2.16 17.46
C HIS A 7 5.09 1.69 16.78
N LYS A 8 4.94 0.87 15.78
CA LYS A 8 6.09 0.43 15.02
C LYS A 8 6.35 1.40 13.91
N LYS A 9 7.57 1.83 13.83
CA LYS A 9 7.97 2.64 12.72
C LYS A 9 8.06 1.77 11.50
N LEU A 10 7.54 2.25 10.41
CA LEU A 10 7.50 1.49 9.18
C LEU A 10 8.15 2.30 8.08
N SER A 11 8.90 1.64 7.22
CA SER A 11 9.48 2.27 6.05
C SER A 11 9.20 1.41 4.85
N SER A 12 9.38 1.97 3.67
CA SER A 12 9.20 1.22 2.45
C SER A 12 10.51 0.57 1.98
N LYS A 13 11.54 0.62 2.81
CA LYS A 13 12.83 0.05 2.43
C LYS A 13 12.68 -1.43 2.11
N GLY A 14 13.21 -1.81 0.97
CA GLY A 14 13.12 -3.19 0.52
C GLY A 14 11.85 -3.50 -0.24
N TRP A 15 10.88 -2.60 -0.25
CA TRP A 15 9.63 -2.87 -0.96
C TRP A 15 9.84 -2.97 -2.45
N SER A 16 10.77 -2.19 -3.02
CA SER A 16 10.98 -2.23 -4.47
C SER A 16 11.34 -3.63 -4.97
N ARG A 17 11.97 -4.44 -4.12
CA ARG A 17 12.32 -5.81 -4.50
C ARG A 17 11.13 -6.74 -4.40
N LYS A 18 10.20 -6.45 -3.50
CA LYS A 18 9.04 -7.30 -3.27
C LYS A 18 7.81 -6.84 -4.01
N SER A 19 7.86 -5.62 -4.53
CA SER A 19 6.72 -5.05 -5.23
C SER A 19 6.53 -5.74 -6.57
N PRO A 20 5.28 -6.06 -6.94
CA PRO A 20 5.03 -6.71 -8.22
C PRO A 20 5.26 -5.76 -9.39
N GLY A 21 5.87 -6.28 -10.45
CA GLY A 21 6.02 -5.56 -11.69
C GLY A 21 4.73 -5.60 -12.48
N THR A 22 4.77 -5.02 -13.70
CA THR A 22 3.56 -4.90 -14.50
C THR A 22 2.92 -6.25 -14.79
N ARG A 23 3.74 -7.23 -15.18
CA ARG A 23 3.22 -8.55 -15.50
C ARG A 23 2.64 -9.24 -14.27
N GLU A 24 3.35 -9.15 -13.18
CA GLU A 24 2.91 -9.78 -11.95
C GLU A 24 1.64 -9.17 -11.42
N ARG A 25 1.46 -7.86 -11.60
CA ARG A 25 0.24 -7.19 -11.18
C ARG A 25 -0.99 -7.72 -11.91
N ARG A 26 -0.84 -8.02 -13.19
CA ARG A 26 -1.97 -8.57 -13.94
C ARG A 26 -2.39 -9.92 -13.40
N VAL A 27 -1.42 -10.78 -13.15
CA VAL A 27 -1.69 -12.11 -12.62
C VAL A 27 -2.31 -12.00 -11.24
N MET A 28 -1.72 -11.15 -10.40
CA MET A 28 -2.22 -11.00 -9.03
C MET A 28 -3.61 -10.43 -8.98
N LYS A 29 -3.94 -9.50 -9.88
CA LYS A 29 -5.29 -8.96 -9.92
C LYS A 29 -6.30 -10.06 -10.19
N LYS A 30 -5.94 -10.98 -11.07
CA LYS A 30 -6.80 -12.10 -11.43
C LYS A 30 -6.94 -13.08 -10.27
N GLU A 31 -5.83 -13.41 -9.63
CA GLU A 31 -5.81 -14.44 -8.62
C GLU A 31 -6.14 -13.96 -7.22
N CYS A 32 -5.69 -12.75 -6.88
CA CYS A 32 -5.88 -12.23 -5.53
C CYS A 32 -7.01 -11.22 -5.41
N GLY A 33 -7.38 -10.63 -6.54
CA GLY A 33 -8.45 -9.65 -6.54
C GLY A 33 -8.00 -8.30 -6.04
N ARG A 34 -8.98 -7.47 -5.72
CA ARG A 34 -8.75 -6.08 -5.38
C ARG A 34 -8.08 -5.87 -4.02
N LYS A 35 -8.08 -6.88 -3.18
CA LYS A 35 -7.48 -6.70 -1.86
C LYS A 35 -6.01 -6.36 -1.91
N CYS A 36 -5.34 -6.69 -3.01
CA CYS A 36 -3.91 -6.42 -3.16
C CYS A 36 -3.60 -5.09 -3.83
N PHE A 37 -4.62 -4.32 -4.17
CA PHE A 37 -4.43 -3.05 -4.86
C PHE A 37 -5.34 -1.99 -4.28
N LEU A 38 -4.77 -0.84 -3.95
CA LEU A 38 -5.55 0.27 -3.41
C LEU A 38 -6.00 1.27 -4.47
N GLY A 39 -5.56 1.09 -5.70
CA GLY A 39 -5.95 1.96 -6.78
C GLY A 39 -7.40 1.77 -7.22
N PRO A 40 -7.84 2.56 -8.19
CA PRO A 40 -9.22 2.47 -8.65
C PRO A 40 -9.57 1.09 -9.19
N ILE A 41 -10.86 0.80 -9.16
CA ILE A 41 -11.37 -0.46 -9.68
C ILE A 41 -10.94 -0.61 -11.14
N GLY A 42 -10.44 -1.79 -11.47
CA GLY A 42 -10.01 -2.05 -12.83
C GLY A 42 -8.54 -1.75 -13.09
N GLU A 43 -7.90 -1.06 -12.16
CA GLU A 43 -6.48 -0.76 -12.28
C GLU A 43 -5.67 -1.64 -11.34
N SER A 44 -4.50 -2.05 -11.81
CA SER A 44 -3.58 -2.80 -10.97
C SER A 44 -2.55 -1.85 -10.38
N SER A 45 -3.02 -0.77 -9.77
CA SER A 45 -2.16 0.26 -9.22
C SER A 45 -2.14 0.24 -7.71
N PHE A 46 -1.09 0.84 -7.15
CA PHE A 46 -0.89 0.91 -5.70
C PHE A 46 -0.92 -0.48 -5.06
N PRO A 47 -0.02 -1.38 -5.52
CA PRO A 47 -0.01 -2.74 -4.99
C PRO A 47 0.44 -2.75 -3.53
N ILE A 48 -0.21 -3.57 -2.72
CA ILE A 48 0.11 -3.71 -1.31
C ILE A 48 0.42 -5.14 -0.91
N CYS A 49 0.41 -6.06 -1.87
CA CYS A 49 0.81 -7.45 -1.63
C CYS A 49 2.17 -7.69 -2.28
N ALA A 50 3.01 -8.47 -1.62
CA ALA A 50 4.30 -8.83 -2.20
C ALA A 50 4.09 -9.64 -3.47
N LYS A 51 5.01 -9.49 -4.42
CA LYS A 51 4.87 -10.20 -5.70
C LYS A 51 4.73 -11.69 -5.48
N SER A 52 3.94 -12.30 -6.34
CA SER A 52 3.69 -13.73 -6.31
C SER A 52 3.01 -14.21 -5.04
N THR A 53 2.36 -13.32 -4.32
CA THR A 53 1.58 -13.69 -3.14
C THR A 53 0.28 -12.90 -3.14
N CYS A 54 -0.67 -13.39 -2.34
CA CYS A 54 -1.88 -12.62 -2.07
C CYS A 54 -1.87 -12.08 -0.66
N LYS A 55 -0.69 -12.02 -0.06
CA LYS A 55 -0.56 -11.54 1.31
C LYS A 55 -0.27 -10.05 1.35
N ILE A 56 -1.07 -9.33 2.10
CA ILE A 56 -0.88 -7.90 2.26
C ILE A 56 0.38 -7.63 3.08
N SER A 57 1.24 -6.76 2.55
CA SER A 57 2.48 -6.40 3.21
C SER A 57 2.38 -5.02 3.83
N PRO A 58 2.70 -4.86 5.11
CA PRO A 58 2.70 -3.52 5.72
C PRO A 58 3.61 -2.55 4.97
N LYS A 59 4.76 -3.03 4.49
CA LYS A 59 5.64 -2.17 3.71
C LYS A 59 4.98 -1.73 2.42
N GLY A 60 4.20 -2.62 1.81
CA GLY A 60 3.45 -2.27 0.61
C GLY A 60 2.39 -1.22 0.90
N ILE A 61 1.70 -1.35 2.03
CA ILE A 61 0.70 -0.36 2.41
C ILE A 61 1.38 0.99 2.62
N TYR A 62 2.51 1.00 3.30
CA TYR A 62 3.20 2.24 3.56
C TYR A 62 3.69 2.89 2.26
N ALA A 63 4.23 2.08 1.35
CA ALA A 63 4.69 2.60 0.06
C ALA A 63 3.51 3.20 -0.72
N ALA A 64 2.36 2.55 -0.69
CA ALA A 64 1.18 3.07 -1.36
C ALA A 64 0.73 4.39 -0.73
N PHE A 65 0.80 4.47 0.59
CA PHE A 65 0.44 5.68 1.30
C PHE A 65 1.33 6.85 0.88
N VAL A 66 2.64 6.64 0.89
CA VAL A 66 3.58 7.70 0.53
C VAL A 66 3.36 8.14 -0.92
N ARG A 67 3.24 7.18 -1.82
CA ARG A 67 3.06 7.52 -3.22
C ARG A 67 1.74 8.24 -3.48
N ALA A 68 0.67 7.80 -2.83
CA ALA A 68 -0.62 8.45 -3.00
C ALA A 68 -0.59 9.88 -2.50
N ARG A 69 0.12 10.12 -1.40
CA ARG A 69 0.25 11.47 -0.89
C ARG A 69 1.03 12.36 -1.85
N GLN A 70 2.08 11.81 -2.45
CA GLN A 70 2.86 12.56 -3.43
C GLN A 70 2.01 12.93 -4.64
N TYR A 71 1.25 11.99 -5.16
CA TYR A 71 0.40 12.26 -6.30
C TYR A 71 -0.72 13.23 -5.95
N SER A 72 -1.28 13.11 -4.77
CA SER A 72 -2.32 14.03 -4.33
C SER A 72 -1.79 15.45 -4.27
N SER A 73 -0.58 15.63 -3.82
CA SER A 73 0.06 16.93 -3.72
C SER A 73 0.31 17.54 -5.09
N ILE A 74 0.71 16.70 -6.03
CA ILE A 74 1.07 17.16 -7.39
C ILE A 74 -0.16 17.39 -8.26
N THR A 75 -1.07 16.43 -8.29
CA THR A 75 -2.19 16.45 -9.22
C THR A 75 -3.47 17.02 -8.61
N LYS A 76 -3.57 16.99 -7.29
CA LYS A 76 -4.74 17.46 -6.56
C LYS A 76 -6.02 16.71 -6.91
N LYS A 77 -5.89 15.50 -7.42
CA LYS A 77 -7.04 14.67 -7.69
C LYS A 77 -7.46 13.94 -6.43
N SER A 78 -8.76 14.01 -6.12
CA SER A 78 -9.28 13.46 -4.88
C SER A 78 -9.08 11.96 -4.74
N LYS A 79 -8.96 11.24 -5.86
CA LYS A 79 -8.77 9.79 -5.77
C LYS A 79 -7.48 9.42 -5.04
N TYR A 80 -6.43 10.21 -5.17
CA TYR A 80 -5.18 9.90 -4.49
C TYR A 80 -5.28 10.17 -3.00
N GLY A 81 -6.01 11.20 -2.61
CA GLY A 81 -6.25 11.44 -1.20
C GLY A 81 -7.03 10.31 -0.56
N LYS A 82 -8.00 9.76 -1.28
CA LYS A 82 -8.77 8.64 -0.76
C LYS A 82 -7.91 7.39 -0.60
N ILE A 83 -7.02 7.15 -1.55
CA ILE A 83 -6.10 6.01 -1.46
C ILE A 83 -5.19 6.17 -0.25
N ALA A 84 -4.65 7.37 -0.05
CA ALA A 84 -3.77 7.63 1.09
C ALA A 84 -4.51 7.41 2.41
N THR A 85 -5.75 7.86 2.49
CA THR A 85 -6.55 7.68 3.70
C THR A 85 -6.80 6.21 3.98
N ARG A 86 -7.12 5.44 2.95
CA ARG A 86 -7.34 4.00 3.13
C ARG A 86 -6.07 3.31 3.60
N ALA A 87 -4.93 3.64 3.01
CA ALA A 87 -3.66 3.06 3.42
C ALA A 87 -3.35 3.40 4.86
N LYS A 88 -3.56 4.65 5.24
CA LYS A 88 -3.31 5.08 6.62
C LYS A 88 -4.18 4.31 7.60
N ASN A 89 -5.46 4.14 7.27
CA ASN A 89 -6.36 3.41 8.15
C ASN A 89 -5.97 1.94 8.28
N MET A 90 -5.50 1.34 7.19
CA MET A 90 -5.05 -0.04 7.23
C MET A 90 -3.82 -0.19 8.12
N LEU A 91 -2.91 0.77 8.06
CA LEU A 91 -1.73 0.72 8.92
C LEU A 91 -2.09 0.87 10.39
N LYS A 92 -3.04 1.76 10.68
CA LYS A 92 -3.49 1.94 12.06
C LYS A 92 -4.11 0.66 12.62
N LYS A 93 -4.91 -0.02 11.82
CA LYS A 93 -5.53 -1.26 12.26
C LYS A 93 -4.49 -2.33 12.55
N ARG A 94 -3.36 -2.26 11.89
CA ARG A 94 -2.30 -3.24 12.10
C ARG A 94 -1.30 -2.82 13.15
N GLY A 95 -1.55 -1.71 13.84
CA GLY A 95 -0.68 -1.27 14.92
C GLY A 95 0.54 -0.50 14.48
N TYR A 96 0.58 -0.04 13.26
CA TYR A 96 1.70 0.77 12.80
C TYR A 96 1.40 2.24 12.97
N TYR A 97 2.45 2.96 13.26
CA TYR A 97 2.35 4.38 13.49
C TYR A 97 2.96 5.16 12.33
N ASN A 98 2.38 6.27 12.02
CA ASN A 98 2.94 7.11 10.98
C ASN A 98 3.05 8.56 11.42
#